data_f77c68f5bd3fc0cfb0263f851fee750b
#
_entry.id   f77c68f5bd3fc0cfb0263f851fee750b
#
_cell.length_a   1.000
_cell.length_b   1.000
_cell.length_c   1.000
_cell.angle_alpha   90.00
_cell.angle_beta   90.00
_cell.angle_gamma   90.00
#
_symmetry.space_group_name_H-M   'P 1'
#
loop_
_entity.id
_entity.type
_entity.pdbx_description
1 polymer ?
#
loop_
_entity_poly.entity_id
_entity_poly.type
_entity_poly.pdbx_seq_one_letter_code
_entity_poly.pdbx_strand_id
1 'polypeptide(L)'
;MKYNIYDVAKKAGVSIVTVSKVINNSQTVREGNRQKVLQAMKELNYNPSAAARSLASGRTGVIGLLIDNLTDSFLSSALGAINEYLEDNGYFLALSLINESKINNDNIPFLFQQDRVDGLLIVSPVCEDTYILDLKGKKIPFVLMDNQKFHPSVPSVIVNNYKGGYDATRHLLELGHKKILHISGPGLYMSSNDREAGYRAAMTEAGCAPYVINSSNFSIESGYKIVKQLISENKLSDFTSIFAADDYIALGVIDAFKNSNIKVPGDISVIGYDDQELAASFHPGLTTIRQPADEMGRIGAEMLLKIIKGEVKRYNTIKLDPDIVIRESTAAPKQ
;
A
#
# COMPACT_ATOMS: atom_id res chain seq x y z
N MET A 1 22.18 39.00 -1.14
CA MET A 1 22.66 38.45 0.17
C MET A 1 21.56 37.59 0.75
N LYS A 2 21.87 36.39 1.25
CA LYS A 2 20.88 35.53 1.89
C LYS A 2 20.91 35.83 3.40
N TYR A 3 19.88 36.45 3.92
CA TYR A 3 19.77 36.75 5.36
C TYR A 3 19.67 35.45 6.17
N ASN A 4 20.15 35.48 7.41
CA ASN A 4 20.16 34.37 8.34
C ASN A 4 19.42 34.70 9.64
N ILE A 5 19.30 33.73 10.55
CA ILE A 5 18.58 33.89 11.82
C ILE A 5 19.16 35.00 12.72
N TYR A 6 20.47 35.29 12.61
CA TYR A 6 21.12 36.36 13.37
C TYR A 6 20.68 37.75 12.88
N ASP A 7 20.48 37.89 11.56
CA ASP A 7 20.01 39.14 10.96
C ASP A 7 18.56 39.45 11.39
N VAL A 8 17.72 38.40 11.46
CA VAL A 8 16.32 38.52 11.96
C VAL A 8 16.33 38.92 13.45
N ALA A 9 17.14 38.26 14.27
CA ALA A 9 17.24 38.56 15.70
C ALA A 9 17.67 40.01 15.93
N LYS A 10 18.73 40.49 15.19
CA LYS A 10 19.22 41.84 15.25
C LYS A 10 18.15 42.88 14.82
N LYS A 11 17.44 42.60 13.73
CA LYS A 11 16.37 43.48 13.22
C LYS A 11 15.14 43.52 14.12
N ALA A 12 14.74 42.40 14.70
CA ALA A 12 13.61 42.32 15.63
C ALA A 12 13.94 42.83 17.05
N GLY A 13 15.21 43.03 17.37
CA GLY A 13 15.65 43.45 18.71
C GLY A 13 15.40 42.38 19.79
N VAL A 14 15.55 41.07 19.43
CA VAL A 14 15.33 39.96 20.33
C VAL A 14 16.49 38.94 20.24
N SER A 15 16.55 38.02 21.18
CA SER A 15 17.55 36.93 21.11
C SER A 15 17.27 35.94 19.99
N ILE A 16 18.31 35.26 19.49
CA ILE A 16 18.19 34.17 18.52
C ILE A 16 17.26 33.07 19.03
N VAL A 17 17.32 32.77 20.34
CA VAL A 17 16.44 31.81 20.99
C VAL A 17 14.97 32.23 20.85
N THR A 18 14.68 33.54 20.97
CA THR A 18 13.31 34.06 20.77
C THR A 18 12.88 33.90 19.32
N VAL A 19 13.76 34.20 18.35
CA VAL A 19 13.46 33.98 16.93
C VAL A 19 13.20 32.50 16.65
N SER A 20 14.06 31.61 17.12
CA SER A 20 13.88 30.16 16.99
C SER A 20 12.55 29.69 17.57
N LYS A 21 12.18 30.16 18.77
CA LYS A 21 10.88 29.85 19.39
C LYS A 21 9.68 30.34 18.57
N VAL A 22 9.79 31.51 17.92
CA VAL A 22 8.72 32.03 17.04
C VAL A 22 8.61 31.20 15.78
N ILE A 23 9.73 30.84 15.15
CA ILE A 23 9.81 29.98 13.96
C ILE A 23 9.15 28.61 14.25
N ASN A 24 9.37 28.07 15.46
CA ASN A 24 8.81 26.79 15.90
C ASN A 24 7.42 26.91 16.54
N ASN A 25 6.76 28.04 16.36
CA ASN A 25 5.40 28.33 16.85
C ASN A 25 5.17 28.10 18.36
N SER A 26 6.22 28.28 19.17
CA SER A 26 6.18 28.06 20.62
C SER A 26 5.20 29.05 21.29
N GLN A 27 4.32 28.54 22.13
CA GLN A 27 3.36 29.32 22.92
C GLN A 27 4.00 30.17 24.02
N THR A 28 5.30 29.91 24.32
CA THR A 28 5.99 30.57 25.44
C THR A 28 6.51 31.97 25.08
N VAL A 29 6.37 32.42 23.81
CA VAL A 29 6.82 33.74 23.34
C VAL A 29 5.69 34.74 23.51
N ARG A 30 6.01 35.88 24.17
CA ARG A 30 5.07 37.01 24.30
C ARG A 30 4.67 37.52 22.92
N GLU A 31 3.38 37.84 22.74
CA GLU A 31 2.80 38.22 21.44
C GLU A 31 3.56 39.39 20.80
N GLY A 32 3.91 40.43 21.59
CA GLY A 32 4.66 41.56 21.06
C GLY A 32 6.04 41.21 20.47
N ASN A 33 6.73 40.20 21.03
CA ASN A 33 7.99 39.72 20.46
C ASN A 33 7.74 38.84 19.23
N ARG A 34 6.65 38.06 19.22
CA ARG A 34 6.24 37.26 18.06
C ARG A 34 6.02 38.15 16.84
N GLN A 35 5.25 39.23 17.01
CA GLN A 35 4.97 40.20 15.93
C GLN A 35 6.24 40.87 15.40
N LYS A 36 7.17 41.29 16.29
CA LYS A 36 8.44 41.89 15.88
C LYS A 36 9.28 40.92 15.03
N VAL A 37 9.32 39.64 15.40
CA VAL A 37 10.07 38.64 14.67
C VAL A 37 9.43 38.38 13.31
N LEU A 38 8.10 38.17 13.24
CA LEU A 38 7.39 37.95 11.99
C LEU A 38 7.54 39.14 11.02
N GLN A 39 7.48 40.37 11.53
CA GLN A 39 7.71 41.57 10.74
C GLN A 39 9.15 41.63 10.19
N ALA A 40 10.15 41.36 11.04
CA ALA A 40 11.56 41.34 10.63
C ALA A 40 11.82 40.26 9.57
N MET A 41 11.22 39.06 9.71
CA MET A 41 11.32 37.99 8.72
C MET A 41 10.73 38.41 7.36
N LYS A 42 9.55 39.07 7.38
CA LYS A 42 8.91 39.59 6.16
C LYS A 42 9.76 40.67 5.47
N GLU A 43 10.29 41.60 6.21
CA GLU A 43 11.09 42.71 5.67
C GLU A 43 12.45 42.26 5.13
N LEU A 44 13.04 41.18 5.70
CA LEU A 44 14.29 40.58 5.23
C LEU A 44 14.06 39.51 4.17
N ASN A 45 12.80 39.22 3.82
CA ASN A 45 12.44 38.04 3.00
C ASN A 45 13.13 36.77 3.47
N TYR A 46 13.18 36.60 4.81
CA TYR A 46 13.85 35.48 5.44
C TYR A 46 12.86 34.31 5.63
N ASN A 47 13.13 33.24 4.89
CA ASN A 47 12.46 31.96 5.11
C ASN A 47 13.41 31.03 5.86
N PRO A 48 13.02 30.49 7.03
CA PRO A 48 13.84 29.52 7.76
C PRO A 48 14.16 28.32 6.89
N SER A 49 15.44 27.95 6.80
CA SER A 49 15.80 26.73 6.08
C SER A 49 15.24 25.50 6.80
N ALA A 50 14.83 24.47 6.02
CA ALA A 50 14.36 23.21 6.59
C ALA A 50 15.41 22.60 7.54
N ALA A 51 16.68 22.66 7.16
CA ALA A 51 17.80 22.20 8.00
C ALA A 51 17.91 22.95 9.34
N ALA A 52 17.68 24.28 9.35
CA ALA A 52 17.71 25.06 10.59
C ALA A 52 16.53 24.71 11.50
N ARG A 53 15.35 24.46 10.92
CA ARG A 53 14.19 24.00 11.68
C ARG A 53 14.40 22.61 12.25
N SER A 54 14.90 21.69 11.44
CA SER A 54 15.21 20.32 11.85
C SER A 54 16.19 20.28 13.01
N LEU A 55 17.29 21.04 12.91
CA LEU A 55 18.28 21.14 13.98
C LEU A 55 17.70 21.71 15.29
N ALA A 56 16.80 22.68 15.19
CA ALA A 56 16.18 23.34 16.35
C ALA A 56 15.07 22.50 17.01
N SER A 57 14.34 21.70 16.23
CA SER A 57 13.24 20.85 16.71
C SER A 57 13.67 19.41 17.03
N GLY A 58 14.82 18.96 16.54
CA GLY A 58 15.24 17.57 16.55
C GLY A 58 14.40 16.68 15.63
N ARG A 59 13.62 17.28 14.70
CA ARG A 59 12.74 16.59 13.76
C ARG A 59 12.93 17.14 12.34
N THR A 60 12.91 16.24 11.37
CA THR A 60 13.05 16.60 9.95
C THR A 60 11.75 17.13 9.34
N GLY A 61 10.61 16.72 9.86
CA GLY A 61 9.29 16.93 9.25
C GLY A 61 9.10 16.10 8.00
N VAL A 62 9.87 15.03 7.82
CA VAL A 62 9.81 14.15 6.64
C VAL A 62 9.51 12.73 7.08
N ILE A 63 8.54 12.12 6.42
CA ILE A 63 8.25 10.68 6.54
C ILE A 63 8.73 10.00 5.26
N GLY A 64 9.48 8.91 5.42
CA GLY A 64 9.89 8.07 4.31
C GLY A 64 8.84 7.02 3.99
N LEU A 65 8.60 6.78 2.71
CA LEU A 65 7.81 5.65 2.21
C LEU A 65 8.70 4.75 1.36
N LEU A 66 8.82 3.50 1.77
CA LEU A 66 9.51 2.46 1.03
C LEU A 66 8.52 1.60 0.29
N ILE A 67 8.75 1.41 -1.01
CA ILE A 67 7.93 0.56 -1.89
C ILE A 67 8.84 -0.20 -2.86
N ASP A 68 8.37 -1.31 -3.39
CA ASP A 68 9.09 -2.12 -4.37
C ASP A 68 8.90 -1.65 -5.81
N ASN A 69 7.70 -1.16 -6.16
CA ASN A 69 7.37 -0.65 -7.49
C ASN A 69 6.34 0.49 -7.43
N LEU A 70 6.11 1.16 -8.58
CA LEU A 70 5.16 2.27 -8.72
C LEU A 70 3.97 1.94 -9.61
N THR A 71 3.91 0.73 -10.15
CA THR A 71 2.92 0.36 -11.17
C THR A 71 1.65 -0.23 -10.60
N ASP A 72 1.61 -0.48 -9.31
CA ASP A 72 0.45 -1.02 -8.61
C ASP A 72 -0.55 0.09 -8.28
N SER A 73 -1.80 -0.03 -8.76
CA SER A 73 -2.86 0.96 -8.50
C SER A 73 -3.33 0.96 -7.04
N PHE A 74 -3.27 -0.18 -6.35
CA PHE A 74 -3.50 -0.27 -4.91
C PHE A 74 -2.54 0.65 -4.17
N LEU A 75 -1.26 0.62 -4.54
CA LEU A 75 -0.25 1.50 -3.97
C LEU A 75 -0.52 2.97 -4.30
N SER A 76 -1.01 3.28 -5.52
CA SER A 76 -1.32 4.66 -5.90
C SER A 76 -2.40 5.28 -5.03
N SER A 77 -3.47 4.55 -4.72
CA SER A 77 -4.55 4.99 -3.81
C SER A 77 -4.01 5.17 -2.39
N ALA A 78 -3.29 4.16 -1.87
CA ALA A 78 -2.69 4.26 -0.54
C ALA A 78 -1.73 5.45 -0.42
N LEU A 79 -0.92 5.71 -1.45
CA LEU A 79 0.01 6.85 -1.52
C LEU A 79 -0.71 8.20 -1.43
N GLY A 80 -1.83 8.35 -2.15
CA GLY A 80 -2.66 9.54 -2.09
C GLY A 80 -3.13 9.83 -0.66
N ALA A 81 -3.73 8.84 -0.01
CA ALA A 81 -4.24 8.94 1.36
C ALA A 81 -3.13 9.17 2.41
N ILE A 82 -1.97 8.53 2.23
CA ILE A 82 -0.78 8.78 3.07
C ILE A 82 -0.36 10.24 2.95
N ASN A 83 -0.19 10.74 1.72
CA ASN A 83 0.30 12.10 1.48
C ASN A 83 -0.66 13.14 2.06
N GLU A 84 -1.96 13.02 1.80
CA GLU A 84 -2.98 13.92 2.33
C GLU A 84 -2.93 13.97 3.87
N TYR A 85 -2.92 12.80 4.52
CA TYR A 85 -2.86 12.75 5.98
C TYR A 85 -1.58 13.36 6.55
N LEU A 86 -0.42 13.14 5.90
CA LEU A 86 0.85 13.69 6.34
C LEU A 86 0.91 15.21 6.15
N GLU A 87 0.44 15.73 5.02
CA GLU A 87 0.37 17.19 4.76
C GLU A 87 -0.51 17.92 5.78
N ASP A 88 -1.68 17.36 6.11
CA ASP A 88 -2.59 17.90 7.14
C ASP A 88 -1.94 17.94 8.53
N ASN A 89 -0.96 17.07 8.77
CA ASN A 89 -0.19 17.02 10.02
C ASN A 89 1.17 17.74 9.94
N GLY A 90 1.45 18.46 8.84
CA GLY A 90 2.67 19.26 8.66
C GLY A 90 3.93 18.45 8.34
N TYR A 91 3.80 17.25 7.78
CA TYR A 91 4.88 16.40 7.31
C TYR A 91 4.96 16.34 5.78
N PHE A 92 6.17 16.16 5.26
CA PHE A 92 6.41 15.87 3.85
C PHE A 92 6.65 14.37 3.65
N LEU A 93 6.18 13.84 2.52
CA LEU A 93 6.41 12.47 2.12
C LEU A 93 7.65 12.37 1.21
N ALA A 94 8.60 11.51 1.55
CA ALA A 94 9.75 11.17 0.72
C ALA A 94 9.66 9.71 0.28
N LEU A 95 9.63 9.48 -1.03
CA LEU A 95 9.52 8.15 -1.62
C LEU A 95 10.90 7.54 -1.91
N SER A 96 11.05 6.25 -1.65
CA SER A 96 12.21 5.46 -2.05
C SER A 96 11.79 4.10 -2.59
N LEU A 97 12.33 3.75 -3.77
CA LEU A 97 12.14 2.43 -4.34
C LEU A 97 13.14 1.44 -3.74
N ILE A 98 12.64 0.29 -3.35
CA ILE A 98 13.45 -0.86 -2.96
C ILE A 98 13.99 -1.50 -4.23
N ASN A 99 15.29 -1.68 -4.32
CA ASN A 99 15.88 -2.48 -5.38
C ASN A 99 16.41 -3.77 -4.79
N GLU A 100 15.62 -4.84 -4.89
CA GLU A 100 15.94 -6.16 -4.31
C GLU A 100 17.30 -6.71 -4.76
N SER A 101 17.70 -6.45 -6.02
CA SER A 101 18.99 -6.90 -6.54
C SER A 101 20.19 -6.20 -5.90
N LYS A 102 19.97 -5.09 -5.20
CA LYS A 102 20.99 -4.29 -4.49
C LYS A 102 20.93 -4.43 -2.97
N ILE A 103 20.01 -5.23 -2.43
CA ILE A 103 19.94 -5.53 -1.01
C ILE A 103 21.04 -6.55 -0.67
N ASN A 104 22.29 -6.09 -0.67
CA ASN A 104 23.36 -6.74 0.06
C ASN A 104 23.43 -6.09 1.44
N ASN A 105 23.87 -6.82 2.46
CA ASN A 105 23.92 -6.42 3.88
C ASN A 105 24.50 -5.02 4.18
N ASP A 106 25.07 -4.33 3.20
CA ASP A 106 25.70 -3.02 3.34
C ASP A 106 24.93 -1.86 2.67
N ASN A 107 23.85 -2.13 1.93
CA ASN A 107 23.08 -1.10 1.19
C ASN A 107 21.68 -0.91 1.76
N ILE A 108 21.63 -0.40 2.98
CA ILE A 108 20.39 0.14 3.56
C ILE A 108 19.92 1.31 2.69
N PRO A 109 18.64 1.39 2.29
CA PRO A 109 18.15 2.52 1.53
C PRO A 109 18.55 3.86 2.17
N PHE A 110 18.91 4.82 1.34
CA PHE A 110 19.41 6.13 1.74
C PHE A 110 18.53 6.85 2.80
N LEU A 111 17.22 6.59 2.78
CA LEU A 111 16.27 7.12 3.77
C LEU A 111 16.50 6.57 5.19
N PHE A 112 17.13 5.41 5.34
CA PHE A 112 17.48 4.84 6.65
C PHE A 112 18.78 5.43 7.22
N GLN A 113 19.52 6.20 6.42
CA GLN A 113 20.77 6.79 6.87
C GLN A 113 20.47 8.08 7.61
N GLN A 114 20.82 8.07 8.91
CA GLN A 114 20.99 9.22 9.81
C GLN A 114 20.06 10.43 9.60
N ASP A 115 19.10 10.60 10.48
CA ASP A 115 18.35 11.85 10.69
C ASP A 115 17.71 12.51 9.44
N ARG A 116 17.41 11.74 8.40
CA ARG A 116 16.77 12.25 7.19
C ARG A 116 15.26 12.21 7.21
N VAL A 117 14.72 11.28 7.99
CA VAL A 117 13.29 11.09 8.18
C VAL A 117 12.96 10.90 9.66
N ASP A 118 11.78 11.29 10.07
CA ASP A 118 11.29 11.09 11.44
C ASP A 118 10.72 9.70 11.66
N GLY A 119 10.38 9.00 10.58
CA GLY A 119 9.87 7.65 10.58
C GLY A 119 9.62 7.11 9.17
N LEU A 120 9.24 5.84 9.07
CA LEU A 120 9.11 5.12 7.82
C LEU A 120 7.79 4.34 7.72
N LEU A 121 7.15 4.43 6.56
CA LEU A 121 6.15 3.49 6.09
C LEU A 121 6.83 2.54 5.10
N ILE A 122 6.55 1.23 5.20
CA ILE A 122 7.18 0.21 4.37
C ILE A 122 6.07 -0.68 3.82
N VAL A 123 5.90 -0.69 2.49
CA VAL A 123 4.82 -1.42 1.82
C VAL A 123 5.37 -2.64 1.12
N SER A 124 4.72 -3.79 1.34
CA SER A 124 4.99 -5.09 0.70
C SER A 124 6.47 -5.52 0.63
N PRO A 125 7.28 -5.39 1.68
CA PRO A 125 8.71 -5.66 1.59
C PRO A 125 8.99 -7.17 1.53
N VAL A 126 9.62 -7.64 0.48
CA VAL A 126 10.00 -9.07 0.34
C VAL A 126 11.07 -9.48 1.38
N CYS A 127 11.96 -8.56 1.77
CA CYS A 127 13.03 -8.81 2.76
C CYS A 127 12.76 -8.12 4.11
N GLU A 128 11.51 -8.14 4.59
CA GLU A 128 11.08 -7.36 5.76
C GLU A 128 11.85 -7.66 7.05
N ASP A 129 12.27 -8.92 7.28
CA ASP A 129 13.06 -9.30 8.47
C ASP A 129 14.35 -8.47 8.59
N THR A 130 15.05 -8.24 7.47
CA THR A 130 16.29 -7.44 7.43
C THR A 130 16.01 -5.99 7.80
N TYR A 131 14.94 -5.39 7.25
CA TYR A 131 14.56 -4.02 7.58
C TYR A 131 14.14 -3.86 9.02
N ILE A 132 13.34 -4.79 9.55
CA ILE A 132 12.86 -4.76 10.95
C ILE A 132 14.03 -4.74 11.92
N LEU A 133 15.02 -5.63 11.72
CA LEU A 133 16.20 -5.70 12.59
C LEU A 133 17.02 -4.43 12.58
N ASP A 134 17.28 -3.88 11.40
CA ASP A 134 18.06 -2.66 11.24
C ASP A 134 17.36 -1.43 11.84
N LEU A 135 16.06 -1.25 11.54
CA LEU A 135 15.28 -0.12 12.06
C LEU A 135 15.12 -0.16 13.57
N LYS A 136 14.91 -1.36 14.16
CA LYS A 136 14.90 -1.53 15.61
C LYS A 136 16.25 -1.19 16.23
N GLY A 137 17.35 -1.62 15.59
CA GLY A 137 18.71 -1.31 16.02
C GLY A 137 19.00 0.21 16.02
N LYS A 138 18.52 0.91 15.00
CA LYS A 138 18.66 2.37 14.85
C LYS A 138 17.61 3.18 15.60
N LYS A 139 16.61 2.52 16.21
CA LYS A 139 15.47 3.15 16.90
C LYS A 139 14.66 4.11 16.02
N ILE A 140 14.56 3.82 14.73
CA ILE A 140 13.75 4.59 13.78
C ILE A 140 12.31 4.11 13.89
N PRO A 141 11.31 4.98 14.13
CA PRO A 141 9.90 4.63 14.09
C PRO A 141 9.49 4.10 12.72
N PHE A 142 8.76 3.00 12.65
CA PHE A 142 8.25 2.48 11.39
C PHE A 142 6.94 1.72 11.54
N VAL A 143 6.18 1.63 10.45
CA VAL A 143 4.96 0.83 10.31
C VAL A 143 5.08 0.01 9.03
N LEU A 144 4.77 -1.27 9.10
CA LEU A 144 4.64 -2.13 7.93
C LEU A 144 3.23 -2.04 7.36
N MET A 145 3.11 -2.09 6.05
CA MET A 145 1.85 -2.12 5.33
C MET A 145 1.91 -3.27 4.32
N ASP A 146 0.85 -4.07 4.24
CA ASP A 146 0.78 -5.25 3.36
C ASP A 146 2.01 -6.16 3.47
N ASN A 147 2.44 -6.42 4.70
CA ASN A 147 3.66 -7.19 4.98
C ASN A 147 3.50 -8.68 4.68
N GLN A 148 4.64 -9.33 4.40
CA GLN A 148 4.70 -10.72 3.92
C GLN A 148 4.71 -11.77 5.04
N LYS A 149 4.89 -11.35 6.28
CA LYS A 149 4.89 -12.24 7.46
C LYS A 149 4.19 -11.57 8.63
N PHE A 150 3.63 -12.38 9.50
CA PHE A 150 3.09 -11.87 10.77
C PHE A 150 4.20 -11.58 11.77
N HIS A 151 4.26 -10.34 12.23
CA HIS A 151 5.24 -9.88 13.22
C HIS A 151 4.52 -9.35 14.48
N PRO A 152 4.35 -10.16 15.54
CA PRO A 152 3.54 -9.80 16.71
C PRO A 152 3.94 -8.50 17.43
N SER A 153 5.20 -8.07 17.26
CA SER A 153 5.77 -6.90 17.95
C SER A 153 6.12 -5.75 17.00
N VAL A 154 5.56 -5.76 15.80
CA VAL A 154 5.77 -4.72 14.80
C VAL A 154 4.44 -4.08 14.44
N PRO A 155 4.35 -2.74 14.50
CA PRO A 155 3.17 -2.03 14.03
C PRO A 155 2.91 -2.35 12.57
N SER A 156 1.72 -2.83 12.23
CA SER A 156 1.39 -3.14 10.84
C SER A 156 -0.08 -2.93 10.51
N VAL A 157 -0.36 -2.64 9.23
CA VAL A 157 -1.70 -2.57 8.67
C VAL A 157 -1.73 -3.53 7.49
N ILE A 158 -2.66 -4.49 7.50
CA ILE A 158 -2.79 -5.52 6.47
C ILE A 158 -4.23 -5.64 5.99
N VAL A 159 -4.42 -6.21 4.80
CA VAL A 159 -5.74 -6.59 4.29
C VAL A 159 -6.06 -8.04 4.68
N ASN A 160 -7.32 -8.32 4.94
CA ASN A 160 -7.82 -9.67 5.19
C ASN A 160 -7.96 -10.44 3.87
N ASN A 161 -6.83 -10.79 3.26
CA ASN A 161 -6.77 -11.48 1.98
C ASN A 161 -7.49 -12.85 2.01
N TYR A 162 -7.46 -13.53 3.17
CA TYR A 162 -8.22 -14.79 3.34
C TYR A 162 -9.72 -14.55 3.16
N LYS A 163 -10.27 -13.51 3.83
CA LYS A 163 -11.69 -13.16 3.68
C LYS A 163 -12.02 -12.76 2.24
N GLY A 164 -11.15 -11.98 1.59
CA GLY A 164 -11.36 -11.59 0.21
C GLY A 164 -11.40 -12.79 -0.75
N GLY A 165 -10.47 -13.74 -0.62
CA GLY A 165 -10.46 -14.97 -1.41
C GLY A 165 -11.69 -15.85 -1.14
N TYR A 166 -12.11 -15.92 0.13
CA TYR A 166 -13.33 -16.62 0.52
C TYR A 166 -14.57 -15.96 -0.08
N ASP A 167 -14.74 -14.65 0.04
CA ASP A 167 -15.90 -13.91 -0.46
C ASP A 167 -16.00 -13.94 -2.00
N ALA A 168 -14.87 -13.81 -2.71
CA ALA A 168 -14.80 -13.97 -4.17
C ALA A 168 -15.33 -15.35 -4.62
N THR A 169 -14.88 -16.40 -3.93
CA THR A 169 -15.27 -17.77 -4.24
C THR A 169 -16.72 -18.03 -3.88
N ARG A 170 -17.17 -17.55 -2.71
CA ARG A 170 -18.55 -17.65 -2.28
C ARG A 170 -19.52 -16.99 -3.27
N HIS A 171 -19.17 -15.81 -3.80
CA HIS A 171 -19.96 -15.15 -4.85
C HIS A 171 -20.19 -16.08 -6.07
N LEU A 172 -19.13 -16.73 -6.56
CA LEU A 172 -19.26 -17.68 -7.67
C LEU A 172 -20.10 -18.91 -7.31
N LEU A 173 -19.93 -19.44 -6.09
CA LEU A 173 -20.73 -20.56 -5.59
C LEU A 173 -22.21 -20.20 -5.46
N GLU A 174 -22.55 -19.00 -4.99
CA GLU A 174 -23.92 -18.48 -4.88
C GLU A 174 -24.57 -18.27 -6.24
N LEU A 175 -23.80 -17.98 -7.30
CA LEU A 175 -24.28 -17.99 -8.69
C LEU A 175 -24.52 -19.40 -9.24
N GLY A 176 -24.11 -20.44 -8.53
CA GLY A 176 -24.31 -21.85 -8.92
C GLY A 176 -23.09 -22.53 -9.55
N HIS A 177 -21.94 -21.86 -9.62
CA HIS A 177 -20.70 -22.47 -10.09
C HIS A 177 -20.19 -23.51 -9.08
N LYS A 178 -19.83 -24.70 -9.57
CA LYS A 178 -19.22 -25.77 -8.75
C LYS A 178 -17.80 -26.15 -9.22
N LYS A 179 -17.46 -25.80 -10.44
CA LYS A 179 -16.17 -26.03 -11.07
C LYS A 179 -15.49 -24.68 -11.27
N ILE A 180 -14.81 -24.21 -10.22
CA ILE A 180 -14.15 -22.91 -10.16
C ILE A 180 -12.63 -23.15 -10.21
N LEU A 181 -11.95 -22.57 -11.18
CA LEU A 181 -10.50 -22.54 -11.22
C LEU A 181 -9.99 -21.30 -10.47
N HIS A 182 -9.05 -21.46 -9.56
CA HIS A 182 -8.28 -20.34 -9.01
C HIS A 182 -6.93 -20.23 -9.72
N ILE A 183 -6.69 -19.07 -10.35
CA ILE A 183 -5.35 -18.71 -10.83
C ILE A 183 -4.70 -17.90 -9.73
N SER A 184 -3.89 -18.55 -8.91
CA SER A 184 -3.20 -17.96 -7.77
C SER A 184 -2.05 -17.05 -8.24
N GLY A 185 -1.69 -16.07 -7.41
CA GLY A 185 -0.47 -15.27 -7.61
C GLY A 185 0.80 -16.04 -7.20
N PRO A 186 1.98 -15.38 -7.28
CA PRO A 186 3.24 -15.99 -6.87
C PRO A 186 3.21 -16.34 -5.38
N GLY A 187 3.60 -17.57 -5.04
CA GLY A 187 3.58 -18.09 -3.67
C GLY A 187 4.55 -17.40 -2.68
N LEU A 188 5.40 -16.52 -3.18
CA LEU A 188 6.26 -15.65 -2.37
C LEU A 188 5.46 -14.66 -1.52
N TYR A 189 4.29 -14.23 -2.01
CA TYR A 189 3.47 -13.23 -1.34
C TYR A 189 2.45 -13.87 -0.41
N MET A 190 2.38 -13.38 0.84
CA MET A 190 1.39 -13.82 1.82
C MET A 190 -0.03 -13.57 1.32
N SER A 191 -0.26 -12.46 0.63
CA SER A 191 -1.55 -12.12 0.02
C SER A 191 -2.03 -13.21 -0.95
N SER A 192 -1.15 -13.73 -1.83
CA SER A 192 -1.49 -14.85 -2.73
C SER A 192 -1.89 -16.10 -1.96
N ASN A 193 -1.10 -16.47 -0.96
CA ASN A 193 -1.35 -17.66 -0.15
C ASN A 193 -2.65 -17.54 0.67
N ASP A 194 -2.94 -16.37 1.22
CA ASP A 194 -4.17 -16.10 1.97
C ASP A 194 -5.40 -16.11 1.06
N ARG A 195 -5.33 -15.51 -0.15
CA ARG A 195 -6.40 -15.55 -1.16
C ARG A 195 -6.71 -16.99 -1.56
N GLU A 196 -5.67 -17.78 -1.83
CA GLU A 196 -5.82 -19.22 -2.14
C GLU A 196 -6.41 -20.00 -0.95
N ALA A 197 -5.97 -19.73 0.27
CA ALA A 197 -6.51 -20.39 1.46
C ALA A 197 -8.01 -20.09 1.65
N GLY A 198 -8.42 -18.83 1.43
CA GLY A 198 -9.83 -18.43 1.43
C GLY A 198 -10.65 -19.15 0.35
N TYR A 199 -10.14 -19.21 -0.88
CA TYR A 199 -10.73 -19.96 -1.98
C TYR A 199 -10.92 -21.45 -1.62
N ARG A 200 -9.88 -22.10 -1.12
CA ARG A 200 -9.93 -23.52 -0.75
C ARG A 200 -10.94 -23.78 0.37
N ALA A 201 -11.05 -22.88 1.34
CA ALA A 201 -12.01 -22.99 2.41
C ALA A 201 -13.45 -22.93 1.89
N ALA A 202 -13.78 -21.93 1.06
CA ALA A 202 -15.11 -21.80 0.48
C ALA A 202 -15.50 -23.00 -0.41
N MET A 203 -14.57 -23.50 -1.25
CA MET A 203 -14.80 -24.68 -2.07
C MET A 203 -15.05 -25.92 -1.22
N THR A 204 -14.26 -26.13 -0.17
CA THR A 204 -14.40 -27.29 0.73
C THR A 204 -15.73 -27.24 1.48
N GLU A 205 -16.13 -26.08 1.99
CA GLU A 205 -17.41 -25.89 2.69
C GLU A 205 -18.60 -26.20 1.79
N ALA A 206 -18.50 -25.85 0.50
CA ALA A 206 -19.51 -26.16 -0.51
C ALA A 206 -19.46 -27.62 -1.03
N GLY A 207 -18.55 -28.47 -0.53
CA GLY A 207 -18.36 -29.84 -0.99
C GLY A 207 -17.81 -29.94 -2.41
N CYS A 208 -17.13 -28.89 -2.90
CA CYS A 208 -16.54 -28.81 -4.23
C CYS A 208 -15.01 -29.01 -4.17
N ALA A 209 -14.45 -29.67 -5.19
CA ALA A 209 -13.00 -29.85 -5.29
C ALA A 209 -12.32 -28.53 -5.69
N PRO A 210 -11.26 -28.09 -4.99
CA PRO A 210 -10.49 -26.92 -5.38
C PRO A 210 -9.49 -27.25 -6.50
N TYR A 211 -9.38 -26.36 -7.49
CA TYR A 211 -8.44 -26.43 -8.59
C TYR A 211 -7.61 -25.14 -8.63
N VAL A 212 -6.28 -25.26 -8.53
CA VAL A 212 -5.36 -24.11 -8.48
C VAL A 212 -4.26 -24.24 -9.50
N ILE A 213 -4.00 -23.15 -10.21
CA ILE A 213 -2.84 -22.97 -11.08
C ILE A 213 -2.07 -21.73 -10.59
N ASN A 214 -0.77 -21.88 -10.34
CA ASN A 214 0.03 -20.78 -9.87
C ASN A 214 0.54 -19.92 -11.03
N SER A 215 0.32 -18.64 -10.97
CA SER A 215 0.97 -17.65 -11.84
C SER A 215 2.37 -17.32 -11.32
N SER A 216 3.29 -17.05 -12.23
CA SER A 216 4.66 -16.64 -11.87
C SER A 216 4.77 -15.18 -11.44
N ASN A 217 3.80 -14.35 -11.81
CA ASN A 217 3.73 -12.92 -11.50
C ASN A 217 2.30 -12.40 -11.64
N PHE A 218 2.07 -11.19 -11.14
CA PHE A 218 0.81 -10.45 -11.31
C PHE A 218 0.84 -9.65 -12.61
N SER A 219 0.50 -10.29 -13.74
CA SER A 219 0.51 -9.61 -15.05
C SER A 219 -0.58 -10.13 -15.99
N ILE A 220 -1.00 -9.27 -16.92
CA ILE A 220 -1.92 -9.61 -18.01
C ILE A 220 -1.35 -10.77 -18.84
N GLU A 221 -0.05 -10.74 -19.12
CA GLU A 221 0.61 -11.77 -19.93
C GLU A 221 0.53 -13.16 -19.29
N SER A 222 0.68 -13.26 -17.96
CA SER A 222 0.62 -14.55 -17.27
C SER A 222 -0.79 -15.15 -17.28
N GLY A 223 -1.82 -14.33 -17.02
CA GLY A 223 -3.20 -14.77 -17.13
C GLY A 223 -3.55 -15.26 -18.56
N TYR A 224 -3.13 -14.49 -19.55
CA TYR A 224 -3.29 -14.85 -20.96
C TYR A 224 -2.64 -16.19 -21.31
N LYS A 225 -1.37 -16.39 -20.95
CA LYS A 225 -0.62 -17.63 -21.24
C LYS A 225 -1.25 -18.85 -20.59
N ILE A 226 -1.65 -18.74 -19.33
CA ILE A 226 -2.29 -19.84 -18.58
C ILE A 226 -3.57 -20.29 -19.28
N VAL A 227 -4.44 -19.35 -19.67
CA VAL A 227 -5.69 -19.70 -20.37
C VAL A 227 -5.45 -20.27 -21.75
N LYS A 228 -4.52 -19.71 -22.53
CA LYS A 228 -4.16 -20.27 -23.86
C LYS A 228 -3.64 -21.71 -23.75
N GLN A 229 -2.87 -22.02 -22.71
CA GLN A 229 -2.42 -23.38 -22.46
C GLN A 229 -3.60 -24.30 -22.12
N LEU A 230 -4.52 -23.89 -21.23
CA LEU A 230 -5.70 -24.68 -20.87
C LEU A 230 -6.58 -25.00 -22.09
N ILE A 231 -6.75 -24.02 -22.99
CA ILE A 231 -7.48 -24.22 -24.24
C ILE A 231 -6.78 -25.25 -25.15
N SER A 232 -5.46 -25.10 -25.33
CA SER A 232 -4.68 -26.02 -26.19
C SER A 232 -4.65 -27.46 -25.66
N GLU A 233 -4.73 -27.62 -24.33
CA GLU A 233 -4.76 -28.94 -23.66
C GLU A 233 -6.19 -29.51 -23.49
N ASN A 234 -7.25 -28.83 -24.00
CA ASN A 234 -8.66 -29.17 -23.82
C ASN A 234 -9.11 -29.31 -22.35
N LYS A 235 -8.45 -28.59 -21.43
CA LYS A 235 -8.73 -28.63 -19.99
C LYS A 235 -9.69 -27.52 -19.52
N LEU A 236 -9.99 -26.54 -20.37
CA LEU A 236 -10.85 -25.43 -19.98
C LEU A 236 -12.28 -25.86 -19.74
N SER A 237 -12.80 -26.86 -20.48
CA SER A 237 -14.16 -27.41 -20.34
C SER A 237 -14.49 -27.95 -18.95
N ASP A 238 -13.46 -28.17 -18.13
CA ASP A 238 -13.64 -28.62 -16.74
C ASP A 238 -14.12 -27.50 -15.80
N PHE A 239 -14.09 -26.24 -16.26
CA PHE A 239 -14.42 -25.08 -15.43
C PHE A 239 -15.55 -24.24 -16.01
N THR A 240 -16.36 -23.66 -15.12
CA THR A 240 -17.44 -22.71 -15.46
C THR A 240 -17.12 -21.29 -15.03
N SER A 241 -16.13 -21.13 -14.16
CA SER A 241 -15.65 -19.82 -13.71
C SER A 241 -14.19 -19.84 -13.29
N ILE A 242 -13.58 -18.66 -13.30
CA ILE A 242 -12.20 -18.42 -12.87
C ILE A 242 -12.19 -17.33 -11.79
N PHE A 243 -11.53 -17.62 -10.67
CA PHE A 243 -11.08 -16.62 -9.71
C PHE A 243 -9.60 -16.35 -9.93
N ALA A 244 -9.27 -15.17 -10.44
CA ALA A 244 -7.90 -14.71 -10.62
C ALA A 244 -7.43 -13.97 -9.37
N ALA A 245 -6.18 -14.21 -8.96
CA ALA A 245 -5.63 -13.67 -7.72
C ALA A 245 -5.47 -12.15 -7.73
N ASP A 246 -5.43 -11.52 -8.92
CA ASP A 246 -5.51 -10.07 -9.09
C ASP A 246 -6.22 -9.69 -10.40
N ASP A 247 -6.47 -8.40 -10.58
CA ASP A 247 -7.18 -7.88 -11.74
C ASP A 247 -6.34 -7.96 -13.03
N TYR A 248 -5.01 -7.82 -12.98
CA TYR A 248 -4.18 -7.96 -14.17
C TYR A 248 -4.19 -9.39 -14.71
N ILE A 249 -4.13 -10.40 -13.83
CA ILE A 249 -4.31 -11.81 -14.24
C ILE A 249 -5.70 -11.98 -14.84
N ALA A 250 -6.77 -11.43 -14.19
CA ALA A 250 -8.15 -11.53 -14.69
C ALA A 250 -8.32 -10.90 -16.07
N LEU A 251 -7.72 -9.73 -16.32
CA LEU A 251 -7.77 -9.07 -17.63
C LEU A 251 -7.05 -9.90 -18.71
N GLY A 252 -5.93 -10.53 -18.36
CA GLY A 252 -5.25 -11.46 -19.26
C GLY A 252 -6.09 -12.69 -19.60
N VAL A 253 -6.81 -13.22 -18.62
CA VAL A 253 -7.79 -14.32 -18.80
C VAL A 253 -8.88 -13.89 -19.76
N ILE A 254 -9.49 -12.71 -19.57
CA ILE A 254 -10.57 -12.20 -20.43
C ILE A 254 -10.06 -11.96 -21.85
N ASP A 255 -8.86 -11.41 -22.02
CA ASP A 255 -8.26 -11.18 -23.35
C ASP A 255 -8.00 -12.52 -24.09
N ALA A 256 -7.49 -13.54 -23.40
CA ALA A 256 -7.31 -14.87 -23.97
C ALA A 256 -8.65 -15.51 -24.41
N PHE A 257 -9.71 -15.33 -23.64
CA PHE A 257 -11.07 -15.79 -24.00
C PHE A 257 -11.60 -15.06 -25.22
N LYS A 258 -11.49 -13.73 -25.26
CA LYS A 258 -11.88 -12.91 -26.40
C LYS A 258 -11.20 -13.38 -27.69
N ASN A 259 -9.89 -13.63 -27.64
CA ASN A 259 -9.08 -14.12 -28.75
C ASN A 259 -9.37 -15.59 -29.14
N SER A 260 -10.19 -16.28 -28.36
CA SER A 260 -10.62 -17.66 -28.59
C SER A 260 -12.14 -17.79 -28.81
N ASN A 261 -12.85 -16.65 -29.02
CA ASN A 261 -14.30 -16.57 -29.19
C ASN A 261 -15.11 -17.16 -28.00
N ILE A 262 -14.57 -17.14 -26.81
CA ILE A 262 -15.24 -17.54 -25.58
C ILE A 262 -15.80 -16.28 -24.89
N LYS A 263 -17.08 -16.29 -24.57
CA LYS A 263 -17.77 -15.11 -24.00
C LYS A 263 -17.69 -15.07 -22.49
N VAL A 264 -17.27 -13.93 -21.95
CA VAL A 264 -17.34 -13.61 -20.52
C VAL A 264 -18.50 -12.60 -20.32
N PRO A 265 -19.45 -12.86 -19.44
CA PRO A 265 -19.64 -14.05 -18.59
C PRO A 265 -20.39 -15.19 -19.29
N GLY A 266 -20.80 -15.03 -20.56
CA GLY A 266 -21.75 -15.90 -21.25
C GLY A 266 -21.36 -17.38 -21.32
N ASP A 267 -20.09 -17.73 -21.44
CA ASP A 267 -19.57 -19.10 -21.47
C ASP A 267 -18.81 -19.44 -20.19
N ILE A 268 -18.11 -18.47 -19.60
CA ILE A 268 -17.32 -18.63 -18.39
C ILE A 268 -17.32 -17.31 -17.60
N SER A 269 -17.50 -17.36 -16.29
CA SER A 269 -17.42 -16.20 -15.40
C SER A 269 -15.98 -15.95 -14.96
N VAL A 270 -15.61 -14.67 -14.77
CA VAL A 270 -14.28 -14.27 -14.27
C VAL A 270 -14.46 -13.25 -13.16
N ILE A 271 -13.80 -13.49 -12.02
CA ILE A 271 -13.67 -12.55 -10.90
C ILE A 271 -12.21 -12.26 -10.63
N GLY A 272 -11.86 -10.99 -10.41
CA GLY A 272 -10.53 -10.52 -10.07
C GLY A 272 -10.35 -10.19 -8.59
N TYR A 273 -9.30 -9.41 -8.30
CA TYR A 273 -8.96 -8.90 -6.99
C TYR A 273 -8.19 -7.60 -7.15
N ASP A 274 -8.36 -6.63 -6.26
CA ASP A 274 -7.74 -5.32 -6.06
C ASP A 274 -8.64 -4.13 -6.42
N ASP A 275 -9.59 -4.27 -7.34
CA ASP A 275 -10.43 -3.21 -7.93
C ASP A 275 -9.59 -2.09 -8.55
N GLN A 276 -8.66 -2.51 -9.41
CA GLN A 276 -7.80 -1.57 -10.14
C GLN A 276 -8.63 -0.72 -11.11
N GLU A 277 -8.13 0.46 -11.47
CA GLU A 277 -8.83 1.41 -12.36
C GLU A 277 -9.27 0.75 -13.68
N LEU A 278 -8.46 -0.14 -14.21
CA LEU A 278 -8.79 -0.90 -15.43
C LEU A 278 -9.97 -1.86 -15.26
N ALA A 279 -10.24 -2.35 -14.05
CA ALA A 279 -11.33 -3.30 -13.80
C ALA A 279 -12.70 -2.74 -14.17
N ALA A 280 -12.94 -1.45 -13.94
CA ALA A 280 -14.17 -0.76 -14.31
C ALA A 280 -14.24 -0.38 -15.78
N SER A 281 -13.10 -0.09 -16.40
CA SER A 281 -13.00 0.42 -17.77
C SER A 281 -12.95 -0.68 -18.83
N PHE A 282 -12.66 -1.92 -18.44
CA PHE A 282 -12.61 -3.07 -19.33
C PHE A 282 -14.02 -3.55 -19.70
N HIS A 283 -14.19 -4.20 -20.84
CA HIS A 283 -15.47 -4.77 -21.27
C HIS A 283 -15.34 -6.27 -21.54
N PRO A 284 -16.12 -7.11 -20.78
CA PRO A 284 -17.10 -6.73 -19.72
C PRO A 284 -16.40 -6.12 -18.50
N GLY A 285 -17.08 -5.21 -17.77
CA GLY A 285 -16.62 -4.67 -16.52
C GLY A 285 -16.32 -5.79 -15.52
N LEU A 286 -15.12 -5.79 -14.92
CA LEU A 286 -14.63 -6.88 -14.09
C LEU A 286 -15.23 -6.83 -12.68
N THR A 287 -15.95 -7.88 -12.29
CA THR A 287 -16.30 -8.17 -10.90
C THR A 287 -15.01 -8.50 -10.14
N THR A 288 -14.79 -7.88 -8.99
CA THR A 288 -13.52 -7.96 -8.28
C THR A 288 -13.68 -7.74 -6.78
N ILE A 289 -12.64 -8.00 -6.02
CA ILE A 289 -12.54 -7.67 -4.59
C ILE A 289 -11.78 -6.35 -4.46
N ARG A 290 -12.40 -5.35 -3.86
CA ARG A 290 -11.78 -4.04 -3.57
C ARG A 290 -11.00 -4.10 -2.28
N GLN A 291 -9.72 -3.79 -2.34
CA GLN A 291 -8.91 -3.56 -1.16
C GLN A 291 -9.14 -2.14 -0.61
N PRO A 292 -9.18 -1.95 0.72
CA PRO A 292 -9.37 -0.65 1.34
C PRO A 292 -8.05 0.16 1.37
N ALA A 293 -7.48 0.47 0.19
CA ALA A 293 -6.16 1.06 0.04
C ALA A 293 -6.03 2.44 0.70
N ASP A 294 -7.04 3.31 0.51
CA ASP A 294 -7.07 4.65 1.11
C ASP A 294 -7.11 4.58 2.63
N GLU A 295 -7.96 3.69 3.17
CA GLU A 295 -8.07 3.49 4.62
C GLU A 295 -6.77 2.94 5.19
N MET A 296 -6.15 1.97 4.51
CA MET A 296 -4.86 1.41 4.89
C MET A 296 -3.76 2.47 4.91
N GLY A 297 -3.68 3.32 3.89
CA GLY A 297 -2.74 4.42 3.80
C GLY A 297 -2.90 5.42 4.96
N ARG A 298 -4.13 5.86 5.20
CA ARG A 298 -4.47 6.79 6.28
C ARG A 298 -4.15 6.21 7.66
N ILE A 299 -4.56 4.96 7.93
CA ILE A 299 -4.30 4.30 9.23
C ILE A 299 -2.80 4.09 9.44
N GLY A 300 -2.04 3.69 8.40
CA GLY A 300 -0.60 3.52 8.49
C GLY A 300 0.11 4.82 8.84
N ALA A 301 -0.25 5.93 8.18
CA ALA A 301 0.30 7.25 8.46
C ALA A 301 -0.07 7.74 9.87
N GLU A 302 -1.34 7.59 10.27
CA GLU A 302 -1.81 7.94 11.62
C GLU A 302 -1.06 7.16 12.70
N MET A 303 -0.92 5.85 12.52
CA MET A 303 -0.20 4.97 13.44
C MET A 303 1.26 5.41 13.59
N LEU A 304 1.94 5.70 12.48
CA LEU A 304 3.33 6.16 12.50
C LEU A 304 3.48 7.49 13.24
N LEU A 305 2.62 8.47 12.96
CA LEU A 305 2.70 9.78 13.64
C LEU A 305 2.43 9.67 15.15
N LYS A 306 1.53 8.79 15.59
CA LYS A 306 1.31 8.50 17.03
C LYS A 306 2.54 7.89 17.68
N ILE A 307 3.26 7.00 16.98
CA ILE A 307 4.54 6.44 17.47
C ILE A 307 5.60 7.54 17.61
N ILE A 308 5.76 8.38 16.59
CA ILE A 308 6.74 9.49 16.58
C ILE A 308 6.45 10.50 17.71
N LYS A 309 5.17 10.77 17.99
CA LYS A 309 4.75 11.65 19.08
C LYS A 309 4.86 10.99 20.48
N GLY A 310 5.08 9.67 20.55
CA GLY A 310 5.15 8.92 21.82
C GLY A 310 3.78 8.73 22.48
N GLU A 311 2.70 8.89 21.74
CA GLU A 311 1.32 8.77 22.25
C GLU A 311 0.95 7.32 22.53
N VAL A 312 1.59 6.37 21.85
CA VAL A 312 1.34 4.94 21.98
C VAL A 312 2.65 4.18 22.07
N LYS A 313 2.73 3.23 23.01
CA LYS A 313 3.93 2.41 23.27
C LYS A 313 3.91 1.06 22.55
N ARG A 314 2.73 0.57 22.18
CA ARG A 314 2.56 -0.74 21.52
C ARG A 314 1.41 -0.62 20.52
N TYR A 315 1.63 -1.13 19.32
CA TYR A 315 0.60 -1.32 18.30
C TYR A 315 0.45 -2.81 18.03
N ASN A 316 -0.79 -3.22 17.82
CA ASN A 316 -1.11 -4.51 17.23
C ASN A 316 -1.24 -4.34 15.70
N THR A 317 -1.19 -5.43 14.98
CA THR A 317 -1.59 -5.46 13.57
C THR A 317 -3.06 -5.05 13.44
N ILE A 318 -3.34 -4.07 12.59
CA ILE A 318 -4.69 -3.72 12.17
C ILE A 318 -4.97 -4.48 10.89
N LYS A 319 -6.07 -5.24 10.88
CA LYS A 319 -6.50 -6.04 9.72
C LYS A 319 -7.78 -5.45 9.17
N LEU A 320 -7.75 -5.03 7.90
CA LEU A 320 -8.87 -4.40 7.21
C LEU A 320 -9.57 -5.42 6.31
N ASP A 321 -10.89 -5.42 6.31
CA ASP A 321 -11.66 -6.30 5.45
C ASP A 321 -11.84 -5.68 4.06
N PRO A 322 -11.63 -6.45 2.99
CA PRO A 322 -11.96 -6.02 1.64
C PRO A 322 -13.44 -6.24 1.33
N ASP A 323 -13.94 -5.56 0.28
CA ASP A 323 -15.31 -5.63 -0.19
C ASP A 323 -15.42 -6.18 -1.61
N ILE A 324 -16.51 -6.89 -1.93
CA ILE A 324 -16.78 -7.32 -3.31
C ILE A 324 -17.43 -6.19 -4.11
N VAL A 325 -16.96 -6.00 -5.35
CA VAL A 325 -17.53 -5.07 -6.33
C VAL A 325 -18.06 -5.87 -7.51
N ILE A 326 -19.37 -6.01 -7.58
CA ILE A 326 -20.04 -6.78 -8.64
C ILE A 326 -20.20 -5.91 -9.89
N ARG A 327 -19.75 -6.45 -11.04
CA ARG A 327 -19.89 -5.84 -12.37
C ARG A 327 -20.44 -6.86 -13.38
N GLU A 328 -19.93 -6.87 -14.60
CA GLU A 328 -20.52 -7.62 -15.72
C GLU A 328 -19.86 -8.99 -15.98
N SER A 329 -18.67 -9.26 -15.42
CA SER A 329 -17.85 -10.43 -15.75
C SER A 329 -18.28 -11.74 -15.09
N THR A 330 -19.33 -11.72 -14.24
CA THR A 330 -19.87 -12.90 -13.55
C THR A 330 -21.36 -13.04 -13.80
N ALA A 331 -21.84 -14.28 -14.05
CA ALA A 331 -23.25 -14.64 -14.18
C ALA A 331 -23.45 -16.10 -13.77
N ALA A 332 -24.69 -16.58 -13.65
CA ALA A 332 -24.96 -17.99 -13.44
C ALA A 332 -24.38 -18.87 -14.58
N PRO A 333 -23.87 -20.08 -14.28
CA PRO A 333 -23.36 -20.97 -15.30
C PRO A 333 -24.46 -21.39 -16.28
N LYS A 334 -24.09 -21.61 -17.56
CA LYS A 334 -24.98 -22.23 -18.53
C LYS A 334 -25.38 -23.62 -18.02
N GLN A 335 -26.66 -23.91 -18.13
CA GLN A 335 -27.23 -25.23 -17.86
C GLN A 335 -26.77 -26.26 -18.90
#